data_1c76428db620333898b3d6c22df06b5e
#
_entry.id   1c76428db620333898b3d6c22df06b5e
#
_cell.length_a   1.000
_cell.length_b   1.000
_cell.length_c   1.000
_cell.angle_alpha   90.00
_cell.angle_beta   90.00
_cell.angle_gamma   90.00
#
_symmetry.space_group_name_H-M   'P 1'
#
loop_
_entity.id
_entity.type
_entity.pdbx_description
1 polymer ?
#
loop_
_entity_poly.entity_id
_entity_poly.type
_entity_poly.pdbx_seq_one_letter_code
_entity_poly.pdbx_strand_id
1 'polypeptide(L)'
;RSAALAYEERVAGVVLTGLLDDGAAGLWEIQQHGGSTIVQDPEEASYRSMPDSAIAGLNVEYILPLGEISSILARLSMNNDASLPVSSEPIVSELSGQACPECGGVMKIVHYGSLIEYTCHVGHRLGAKTMISQKSEVIERSLWNAVCQTEELLELLEREKPEDSAARAALSAEIGQIRDKAATLKALLQQKSANPLAP
;
A
#
# COMPACT_ATOMS: atom_id res chain seq x y z
N ARG A 1 -16.79 5.01 -2.01
CA ARG A 1 -17.25 4.58 -3.33
C ARG A 1 -18.68 4.08 -3.29
N SER A 2 -19.03 3.08 -2.48
CA SER A 2 -20.41 2.61 -2.37
C SER A 2 -21.38 3.71 -1.96
N ALA A 3 -20.97 4.62 -1.07
CA ALA A 3 -21.76 5.78 -0.71
C ALA A 3 -21.91 6.76 -1.90
N ALA A 4 -20.85 7.03 -2.65
CA ALA A 4 -20.90 7.87 -3.84
C ALA A 4 -21.91 7.35 -4.87
N LEU A 5 -21.86 6.05 -5.15
CA LEU A 5 -22.81 5.39 -6.05
C LEU A 5 -24.26 5.39 -5.55
N ALA A 6 -24.47 5.33 -4.22
CA ALA A 6 -25.81 5.20 -3.63
C ALA A 6 -26.46 6.56 -3.36
N TYR A 7 -25.69 7.58 -3.07
CA TYR A 7 -26.19 8.88 -2.58
C TYR A 7 -25.75 10.06 -3.43
N GLU A 8 -24.86 9.82 -4.44
CA GLU A 8 -24.43 10.81 -5.43
C GLU A 8 -23.94 12.12 -4.76
N GLU A 9 -24.49 13.27 -5.16
CA GLU A 9 -24.14 14.60 -4.65
C GLU A 9 -24.36 14.78 -3.14
N ARG A 10 -25.09 13.88 -2.49
CA ARG A 10 -25.36 13.93 -1.04
C ARG A 10 -24.27 13.34 -0.17
N VAL A 11 -23.11 13.04 -0.73
CA VAL A 11 -21.97 12.49 0.01
C VAL A 11 -20.89 13.54 0.21
N ALA A 12 -20.43 13.68 1.44
CA ALA A 12 -19.20 14.40 1.74
C ALA A 12 -18.12 13.39 2.15
N GLY A 13 -17.00 13.38 1.43
CA GLY A 13 -15.82 12.58 1.75
C GLY A 13 -14.79 13.41 2.50
N VAL A 14 -14.21 12.83 3.55
CA VAL A 14 -13.19 13.49 4.36
C VAL A 14 -11.94 12.63 4.43
N VAL A 15 -10.79 13.20 4.07
CA VAL A 15 -9.46 12.61 4.32
C VAL A 15 -8.79 13.40 5.44
N LEU A 16 -8.39 12.70 6.49
CA LEU A 16 -7.67 13.25 7.63
C LEU A 16 -6.20 12.82 7.60
N THR A 17 -5.47 13.20 8.64
CA THR A 17 -4.09 12.76 8.88
C THR A 17 -3.94 11.26 8.66
N GLY A 18 -2.89 10.84 7.98
CA GLY A 18 -2.61 9.42 7.71
C GLY A 18 -1.36 9.21 6.87
N LEU A 19 -0.90 7.97 6.84
CA LEU A 19 0.24 7.55 6.05
C LEU A 19 -0.20 7.07 4.66
N LEU A 20 0.73 7.12 3.70
CA LEU A 20 0.58 6.62 2.34
C LEU A 20 -0.45 7.41 1.50
N ASP A 21 -1.37 6.73 0.82
CA ASP A 21 -2.27 7.31 -0.18
C ASP A 21 -3.72 6.77 -0.13
N ASP A 22 -4.11 6.20 1.00
CA ASP A 22 -5.46 5.68 1.18
C ASP A 22 -6.50 6.80 1.15
N GLY A 23 -7.69 6.48 0.64
CA GLY A 23 -8.81 7.40 0.57
C GLY A 23 -8.85 8.28 -0.70
N ALA A 24 -7.72 8.57 -1.36
CA ALA A 24 -7.68 9.46 -2.53
C ALA A 24 -8.61 9.00 -3.67
N ALA A 25 -8.55 7.73 -4.07
CA ALA A 25 -9.45 7.18 -5.09
C ALA A 25 -10.93 7.14 -4.63
N GLY A 26 -11.18 7.06 -3.33
CA GLY A 26 -12.53 7.20 -2.76
C GLY A 26 -13.08 8.62 -2.88
N LEU A 27 -12.25 9.63 -2.60
CA LEU A 27 -12.61 11.04 -2.81
C LEU A 27 -12.83 11.35 -4.29
N TRP A 28 -12.02 10.79 -5.18
CA TRP A 28 -12.22 10.93 -6.63
C TRP A 28 -13.61 10.44 -7.05
N GLU A 29 -14.03 9.26 -6.59
CA GLU A 29 -15.37 8.74 -6.86
C GLU A 29 -16.48 9.66 -6.34
N ILE A 30 -16.32 10.21 -5.13
CA ILE A 30 -17.27 11.17 -4.56
C ILE A 30 -17.37 12.41 -5.45
N GLN A 31 -16.22 12.95 -5.88
CA GLN A 31 -16.16 14.11 -6.76
C GLN A 31 -16.85 13.85 -8.12
N GLN A 32 -16.61 12.66 -8.73
CA GLN A 32 -17.23 12.27 -10.00
C GLN A 32 -18.76 12.16 -9.91
N HIS A 33 -19.29 11.90 -8.72
CA HIS A 33 -20.74 11.83 -8.48
C HIS A 33 -21.32 13.14 -7.90
N GLY A 34 -20.56 14.23 -7.94
CA GLY A 34 -21.01 15.57 -7.51
C GLY A 34 -20.99 15.80 -5.99
N GLY A 35 -20.45 14.86 -5.22
CA GLY A 35 -20.31 14.99 -3.77
C GLY A 35 -19.14 15.88 -3.37
N SER A 36 -19.16 16.39 -2.14
CA SER A 36 -18.13 17.30 -1.61
C SER A 36 -16.89 16.56 -1.13
N THR A 37 -15.72 17.15 -1.42
CA THR A 37 -14.41 16.60 -1.02
C THR A 37 -13.73 17.51 -0.01
N ILE A 38 -13.34 16.95 1.12
CA ILE A 38 -12.73 17.65 2.25
C ILE A 38 -11.43 16.95 2.60
N VAL A 39 -10.34 17.71 2.76
CA VAL A 39 -9.05 17.20 3.20
C VAL A 39 -8.55 18.05 4.36
N GLN A 40 -8.04 17.41 5.40
CA GLN A 40 -7.35 18.10 6.48
C GLN A 40 -6.12 18.81 5.92
N ASP A 41 -5.87 20.04 6.37
CA ASP A 41 -4.68 20.81 6.02
C ASP A 41 -3.41 19.99 6.33
N PRO A 42 -2.56 19.69 5.32
CA PRO A 42 -1.33 18.95 5.52
C PRO A 42 -0.36 19.59 6.53
N GLU A 43 -0.40 20.91 6.68
CA GLU A 43 0.48 21.63 7.61
C GLU A 43 0.09 21.40 9.08
N GLU A 44 -1.16 21.05 9.35
CA GLU A 44 -1.65 20.69 10.70
C GLU A 44 -1.65 19.18 10.94
N ALA A 45 -1.65 18.38 9.88
CA ALA A 45 -1.77 16.93 9.98
C ALA A 45 -0.52 16.30 10.64
N SER A 46 -0.71 15.44 11.64
CA SER A 46 0.39 14.68 12.27
C SER A 46 1.15 13.82 11.26
N TYR A 47 0.45 13.30 10.25
CA TYR A 47 1.00 12.59 9.10
C TYR A 47 0.37 13.16 7.84
N ARG A 48 1.14 13.95 7.09
CA ARG A 48 0.66 14.68 5.92
C ARG A 48 0.51 13.87 4.64
N SER A 49 1.09 12.66 4.60
CA SER A 49 1.22 11.87 3.37
C SER A 49 -0.12 11.53 2.71
N MET A 50 -1.14 11.20 3.49
CA MET A 50 -2.48 10.88 2.99
C MET A 50 -3.25 12.13 2.51
N PRO A 51 -3.28 13.25 3.27
CA PRO A 51 -3.75 14.54 2.78
C PRO A 51 -3.06 15.01 1.51
N ASP A 52 -1.71 15.01 1.47
CA ASP A 52 -0.93 15.40 0.29
C ASP A 52 -1.27 14.54 -0.94
N SER A 53 -1.44 13.24 -0.75
CA SER A 53 -1.78 12.32 -1.85
C SER A 53 -3.17 12.59 -2.42
N ALA A 54 -4.14 12.93 -1.59
CA ALA A 54 -5.46 13.32 -2.03
C ALA A 54 -5.42 14.66 -2.80
N ILE A 55 -4.74 15.67 -2.27
CA ILE A 55 -4.62 17.00 -2.91
C ILE A 55 -3.87 16.90 -4.25
N ALA A 56 -2.81 16.10 -4.34
CA ALA A 56 -2.04 15.94 -5.58
C ALA A 56 -2.83 15.26 -6.70
N GLY A 57 -3.82 14.44 -6.36
CA GLY A 57 -4.59 13.64 -7.32
C GLY A 57 -5.96 14.21 -7.68
N LEU A 58 -6.43 15.23 -6.96
CA LEU A 58 -7.80 15.75 -7.02
C LEU A 58 -7.84 17.26 -6.95
N ASN A 59 -8.87 17.85 -7.56
CA ASN A 59 -9.26 19.22 -7.26
C ASN A 59 -10.16 19.22 -6.01
N VAL A 60 -9.52 19.18 -4.81
CA VAL A 60 -10.23 19.13 -3.53
C VAL A 60 -11.01 20.42 -3.28
N GLU A 61 -12.29 20.31 -2.90
CA GLU A 61 -13.16 21.47 -2.67
C GLU A 61 -12.79 22.25 -1.40
N TYR A 62 -12.47 21.52 -0.32
CA TYR A 62 -12.10 22.13 0.96
C TYR A 62 -10.81 21.52 1.50
N ILE A 63 -9.81 22.38 1.77
CA ILE A 63 -8.59 22.03 2.51
C ILE A 63 -8.64 22.87 3.78
N LEU A 64 -8.83 22.22 4.94
CA LEU A 64 -9.19 22.90 6.19
C LEU A 64 -8.45 22.33 7.40
N PRO A 65 -8.14 23.18 8.40
CA PRO A 65 -7.76 22.73 9.73
C PRO A 65 -8.82 21.80 10.34
N LEU A 66 -8.40 20.83 11.15
CA LEU A 66 -9.29 19.83 11.76
C LEU A 66 -10.49 20.47 12.49
N GLY A 67 -10.24 21.59 13.19
CA GLY A 67 -11.29 22.30 13.94
C GLY A 67 -12.40 22.89 13.08
N GLU A 68 -12.15 23.15 11.79
CA GLU A 68 -13.12 23.75 10.87
C GLU A 68 -13.94 22.71 10.10
N ILE A 69 -13.47 21.46 10.02
CA ILE A 69 -14.11 20.39 9.24
C ILE A 69 -15.52 20.10 9.76
N SER A 70 -15.74 20.12 11.09
CA SER A 70 -17.06 19.90 11.68
C SER A 70 -18.07 20.96 11.27
N SER A 71 -17.65 22.22 11.16
CA SER A 71 -18.50 23.34 10.75
C SER A 71 -18.94 23.25 9.29
N ILE A 72 -18.01 22.82 8.41
CA ILE A 72 -18.31 22.57 6.99
C ILE A 72 -19.29 21.39 6.85
N LEU A 73 -19.06 20.27 7.55
CA LEU A 73 -19.95 19.11 7.53
C LEU A 73 -21.37 19.48 8.01
N ALA A 74 -21.49 20.26 9.08
CA ALA A 74 -22.78 20.76 9.55
C ALA A 74 -23.48 21.63 8.49
N ARG A 75 -22.74 22.52 7.80
CA ARG A 75 -23.26 23.36 6.73
C ARG A 75 -23.74 22.53 5.53
N LEU A 76 -22.94 21.57 5.07
CA LEU A 76 -23.28 20.70 3.94
C LEU A 76 -24.51 19.82 4.27
N SER A 77 -24.67 19.39 5.51
CA SER A 77 -25.84 18.62 5.92
C SER A 77 -27.15 19.42 5.94
N MET A 78 -27.07 20.75 6.04
CA MET A 78 -28.23 21.65 6.05
C MET A 78 -28.59 22.21 4.66
N ASN A 79 -27.60 22.25 3.74
CA ASN A 79 -27.78 22.80 2.40
C ASN A 79 -27.93 21.65 1.39
N ASN A 80 -29.12 21.56 0.79
CA ASN A 80 -29.43 20.60 -0.28
C ASN A 80 -28.97 21.09 -1.68
N ASP A 81 -28.18 22.17 -1.76
CA ASP A 81 -27.88 22.90 -3.01
C ASP A 81 -26.43 22.80 -3.46
N ALA A 82 -25.80 21.62 -3.42
CA ALA A 82 -24.44 21.49 -3.93
C ALA A 82 -24.37 20.44 -5.03
N SER A 83 -24.67 20.80 -6.24
CA SER A 83 -24.24 20.06 -7.42
C SER A 83 -23.06 20.75 -8.06
N LEU A 84 -21.83 20.32 -7.76
CA LEU A 84 -20.69 20.60 -8.61
C LEU A 84 -20.90 19.89 -9.97
N PRO A 85 -20.43 20.45 -11.09
CA PRO A 85 -20.54 19.80 -12.36
C PRO A 85 -19.83 18.44 -12.32
N VAL A 86 -20.57 17.38 -12.59
CA VAL A 86 -20.04 16.01 -12.68
C VAL A 86 -19.07 15.96 -13.86
N SER A 87 -17.78 15.84 -13.58
CA SER A 87 -16.77 15.60 -14.59
C SER A 87 -16.66 14.08 -14.80
N SER A 88 -17.14 13.56 -15.92
CA SER A 88 -17.00 12.13 -16.25
C SER A 88 -15.64 11.86 -16.89
N GLU A 89 -14.58 11.79 -16.11
CA GLU A 89 -13.31 11.28 -16.63
C GLU A 89 -13.39 9.76 -16.81
N PRO A 90 -12.91 9.23 -17.95
CA PRO A 90 -12.99 7.80 -18.22
C PRO A 90 -12.05 7.02 -17.29
N ILE A 91 -12.58 5.97 -16.66
CA ILE A 91 -11.79 5.00 -15.91
C ILE A 91 -11.12 4.04 -16.89
N VAL A 92 -9.80 4.08 -16.97
CA VAL A 92 -9.01 3.18 -17.82
C VAL A 92 -8.39 2.10 -16.94
N SER A 93 -8.49 0.84 -17.35
CA SER A 93 -7.87 -0.27 -16.62
C SER A 93 -7.06 -1.17 -17.55
N GLU A 94 -5.87 -1.59 -17.07
CA GLU A 94 -4.98 -2.49 -17.78
C GLU A 94 -4.36 -3.53 -16.83
N LEU A 95 -3.85 -4.63 -17.38
CA LEU A 95 -3.13 -5.63 -16.58
C LEU A 95 -1.76 -5.06 -16.14
N SER A 96 -1.48 -5.10 -14.86
CA SER A 96 -0.24 -4.53 -14.31
C SER A 96 0.98 -5.45 -14.42
N GLY A 97 0.79 -6.75 -14.65
CA GLY A 97 1.86 -7.75 -14.51
C GLY A 97 2.35 -7.96 -13.08
N GLN A 98 1.78 -7.25 -12.10
CA GLN A 98 2.13 -7.34 -10.68
C GLN A 98 1.22 -8.36 -9.96
N ALA A 99 1.79 -9.04 -8.96
CA ALA A 99 1.03 -9.86 -8.03
C ALA A 99 0.59 -9.04 -6.81
N CYS A 100 -0.61 -9.30 -6.31
CA CYS A 100 -1.12 -8.68 -5.10
C CYS A 100 -0.25 -9.06 -3.88
N PRO A 101 0.23 -8.11 -3.08
CA PRO A 101 1.04 -8.41 -1.90
C PRO A 101 0.27 -9.16 -0.80
N GLU A 102 -1.07 -9.11 -0.81
CA GLU A 102 -1.91 -9.76 0.18
C GLU A 102 -2.30 -11.20 -0.22
N CYS A 103 -2.71 -11.42 -1.47
CA CYS A 103 -3.24 -12.72 -1.90
C CYS A 103 -2.46 -13.39 -3.06
N GLY A 104 -1.41 -12.74 -3.61
CA GLY A 104 -0.63 -13.27 -4.73
C GLY A 104 -1.34 -13.23 -6.09
N GLY A 105 -2.61 -12.84 -6.16
CA GLY A 105 -3.38 -12.77 -7.40
C GLY A 105 -2.91 -11.66 -8.34
N VAL A 106 -3.17 -11.82 -9.65
CA VAL A 106 -2.84 -10.82 -10.67
C VAL A 106 -3.59 -9.52 -10.41
N MET A 107 -2.88 -8.39 -10.53
CA MET A 107 -3.46 -7.07 -10.36
C MET A 107 -3.70 -6.38 -11.69
N LYS A 108 -4.69 -5.48 -11.69
CA LYS A 108 -4.92 -4.48 -12.73
C LYS A 108 -4.52 -3.11 -12.20
N ILE A 109 -4.02 -2.27 -13.08
CA ILE A 109 -3.88 -0.83 -12.82
C ILE A 109 -5.20 -0.18 -13.25
N VAL A 110 -5.74 0.66 -12.38
CA VAL A 110 -6.92 1.47 -12.65
C VAL A 110 -6.53 2.93 -12.52
N HIS A 111 -6.79 3.70 -13.56
CA HIS A 111 -6.52 5.13 -13.61
C HIS A 111 -7.79 5.92 -13.30
N TYR A 112 -7.69 6.82 -12.31
CA TYR A 112 -8.72 7.77 -11.93
C TYR A 112 -8.16 9.18 -12.15
N GLY A 113 -8.23 9.68 -13.38
CA GLY A 113 -7.48 10.88 -13.77
C GLY A 113 -5.98 10.69 -13.57
N SER A 114 -5.36 11.48 -12.70
CA SER A 114 -3.94 11.36 -12.34
C SER A 114 -3.64 10.31 -11.25
N LEU A 115 -4.66 9.79 -10.57
CA LEU A 115 -4.50 8.77 -9.54
C LEU A 115 -4.35 7.38 -10.14
N ILE A 116 -3.50 6.55 -9.52
CA ILE A 116 -3.30 5.15 -9.89
C ILE A 116 -3.68 4.27 -8.70
N GLU A 117 -4.49 3.27 -8.96
CA GLU A 117 -4.86 2.24 -8.01
C GLU A 117 -4.62 0.85 -8.60
N TYR A 118 -4.07 -0.05 -7.78
CA TYR A 118 -3.91 -1.46 -8.12
C TYR A 118 -5.06 -2.26 -7.52
N THR A 119 -5.74 -3.05 -8.34
CA THR A 119 -6.88 -3.87 -7.90
C THR A 119 -6.69 -5.32 -8.34
N CYS A 120 -6.83 -6.29 -7.42
CA CYS A 120 -6.78 -7.71 -7.74
C CYS A 120 -8.19 -8.30 -7.92
N HIS A 121 -8.25 -9.54 -8.42
CA HIS A 121 -9.51 -10.26 -8.66
C HIS A 121 -10.30 -10.58 -7.37
N VAL A 122 -9.61 -10.62 -6.20
CA VAL A 122 -10.25 -10.83 -4.90
C VAL A 122 -10.89 -9.54 -4.38
N GLY A 123 -10.45 -8.38 -4.88
CA GLY A 123 -10.97 -7.08 -4.50
C GLY A 123 -10.05 -6.25 -3.59
N HIS A 124 -8.80 -6.68 -3.33
CA HIS A 124 -7.82 -5.81 -2.68
C HIS A 124 -7.52 -4.62 -3.58
N ARG A 125 -7.49 -3.44 -2.99
CA ARG A 125 -7.26 -2.16 -3.67
C ARG A 125 -6.17 -1.40 -2.95
N LEU A 126 -5.16 -1.00 -3.69
CA LEU A 126 -3.95 -0.37 -3.15
C LEU A 126 -3.59 0.83 -4.01
N GLY A 127 -3.42 1.99 -3.41
CA GLY A 127 -2.79 3.12 -4.09
C GLY A 127 -1.33 2.84 -4.41
N ALA A 128 -0.70 3.68 -5.22
CA ALA A 128 0.66 3.44 -5.68
C ALA A 128 1.69 3.40 -4.53
N LYS A 129 1.58 4.30 -3.56
CA LYS A 129 2.47 4.33 -2.39
C LYS A 129 2.25 3.13 -1.48
N THR A 130 0.99 2.77 -1.24
CA THR A 130 0.61 1.59 -0.45
C THR A 130 1.12 0.32 -1.11
N MET A 131 1.02 0.20 -2.44
CA MET A 131 1.54 -0.94 -3.21
C MET A 131 3.05 -1.10 -3.03
N ILE A 132 3.82 0.00 -3.12
CA ILE A 132 5.27 -0.01 -2.92
C ILE A 132 5.62 -0.43 -1.49
N SER A 133 4.96 0.13 -0.49
CA SER A 133 5.19 -0.18 0.91
C SER A 133 4.94 -1.66 1.20
N GLN A 134 3.77 -2.17 0.83
CA GLN A 134 3.41 -3.58 1.05
C GLN A 134 4.30 -4.55 0.28
N LYS A 135 4.72 -4.22 -0.95
CA LYS A 135 5.72 -5.03 -1.68
C LYS A 135 7.05 -5.09 -0.95
N SER A 136 7.50 -3.97 -0.39
CA SER A 136 8.70 -3.90 0.44
C SER A 136 8.61 -4.81 1.65
N GLU A 137 7.47 -4.83 2.34
CA GLU A 137 7.22 -5.71 3.50
C GLU A 137 7.19 -7.20 3.11
N VAL A 138 6.59 -7.53 1.95
CA VAL A 138 6.57 -8.90 1.43
C VAL A 138 7.99 -9.39 1.13
N ILE A 139 8.84 -8.54 0.52
CA ILE A 139 10.24 -8.87 0.26
C ILE A 139 10.97 -9.14 1.58
N GLU A 140 10.83 -8.27 2.57
CA GLU A 140 11.46 -8.42 3.87
C GLU A 140 11.03 -9.71 4.58
N ARG A 141 9.74 -9.98 4.61
CA ARG A 141 9.19 -11.22 5.17
C ARG A 141 9.73 -12.47 4.45
N SER A 142 9.86 -12.39 3.13
CA SER A 142 10.41 -13.50 2.33
C SER A 142 11.88 -13.74 2.63
N LEU A 143 12.67 -12.68 2.82
CA LEU A 143 14.08 -12.81 3.23
C LEU A 143 14.20 -13.41 4.64
N TRP A 144 13.38 -12.97 5.59
CA TRP A 144 13.35 -13.56 6.93
C TRP A 144 12.97 -15.04 6.90
N ASN A 145 11.94 -15.41 6.12
CA ASN A 145 11.58 -16.81 5.91
C ASN A 145 12.74 -17.62 5.33
N ALA A 146 13.44 -17.06 4.34
CA ALA A 146 14.61 -17.74 3.75
C ALA A 146 15.74 -17.93 4.77
N VAL A 147 15.97 -16.97 5.67
CA VAL A 147 16.95 -17.12 6.79
C VAL A 147 16.53 -18.25 7.70
N CYS A 148 15.28 -18.25 8.20
CA CYS A 148 14.78 -19.31 9.10
C CYS A 148 14.89 -20.69 8.46
N GLN A 149 14.42 -20.85 7.21
CA GLN A 149 14.50 -22.14 6.51
C GLN A 149 15.94 -22.61 6.28
N THR A 150 16.88 -21.67 6.07
CA THR A 150 18.29 -22.00 5.89
C THR A 150 18.93 -22.46 7.21
N GLU A 151 18.56 -21.82 8.32
CA GLU A 151 19.02 -22.22 9.67
C GLU A 151 18.47 -23.59 10.10
N GLU A 152 17.17 -23.82 9.87
CA GLU A 152 16.54 -25.13 10.12
C GLU A 152 17.21 -26.24 9.31
N LEU A 153 17.50 -25.98 8.02
CA LEU A 153 18.21 -26.93 7.18
C LEU A 153 19.61 -27.21 7.68
N LEU A 154 20.36 -26.18 8.14
CA LEU A 154 21.67 -26.37 8.75
C LEU A 154 21.60 -27.29 9.98
N GLU A 155 20.64 -27.07 10.88
CA GLU A 155 20.46 -27.92 12.05
C GLU A 155 20.17 -29.39 11.68
N LEU A 156 19.38 -29.63 10.62
CA LEU A 156 19.08 -30.96 10.13
C LEU A 156 20.34 -31.64 9.59
N LEU A 157 21.10 -30.96 8.73
CA LEU A 157 22.32 -31.49 8.13
C LEU A 157 23.43 -31.76 9.19
N GLU A 158 23.54 -30.92 10.21
CA GLU A 158 24.50 -31.09 11.30
C GLU A 158 24.18 -32.32 12.20
N ARG A 159 22.93 -32.79 12.20
CA ARG A 159 22.52 -34.02 12.89
C ARG A 159 22.85 -35.29 12.13
N GLU A 160 23.05 -35.18 10.81
CA GLU A 160 23.43 -36.33 9.96
C GLU A 160 24.83 -36.83 10.30
N LYS A 161 25.00 -38.16 10.37
CA LYS A 161 26.26 -38.83 10.71
C LYS A 161 26.59 -39.89 9.67
N PRO A 162 27.04 -39.50 8.47
CA PRO A 162 27.43 -40.46 7.45
C PRO A 162 28.57 -41.39 7.92
N GLU A 163 28.47 -42.67 7.64
CA GLU A 163 29.51 -43.65 8.00
C GLU A 163 30.72 -43.56 7.08
N ASP A 164 30.46 -43.27 5.79
CA ASP A 164 31.50 -43.18 4.76
C ASP A 164 32.24 -41.82 4.78
N SER A 165 33.53 -41.87 4.58
CA SER A 165 34.42 -40.69 4.60
C SER A 165 34.15 -39.71 3.44
N ALA A 166 33.80 -40.21 2.25
CA ALA A 166 33.45 -39.40 1.10
C ALA A 166 32.12 -38.67 1.31
N ALA A 167 31.11 -39.37 1.85
CA ALA A 167 29.81 -38.80 2.21
C ALA A 167 29.95 -37.72 3.30
N ARG A 168 30.85 -37.92 4.26
CA ARG A 168 31.16 -36.93 5.31
C ARG A 168 31.79 -35.65 4.75
N ALA A 169 32.69 -35.79 3.79
CA ALA A 169 33.31 -34.65 3.12
C ALA A 169 32.29 -33.85 2.29
N ALA A 170 31.42 -34.55 1.54
CA ALA A 170 30.33 -33.95 0.78
C ALA A 170 29.36 -33.18 1.67
N LEU A 171 28.90 -33.75 2.77
CA LEU A 171 28.02 -33.11 3.75
C LEU A 171 28.66 -31.87 4.37
N SER A 172 29.96 -31.92 4.70
CA SER A 172 30.69 -30.77 5.24
C SER A 172 30.77 -29.62 4.23
N ALA A 173 30.96 -29.92 2.95
CA ALA A 173 30.96 -28.92 1.88
C ALA A 173 29.57 -28.28 1.69
N GLU A 174 28.51 -29.08 1.74
CA GLU A 174 27.13 -28.62 1.65
C GLU A 174 26.77 -27.70 2.82
N ILE A 175 27.07 -28.08 4.05
CA ILE A 175 26.90 -27.27 5.26
C ILE A 175 27.61 -25.91 5.11
N GLY A 176 28.84 -25.91 4.59
CA GLY A 176 29.60 -24.68 4.31
C GLY A 176 28.87 -23.75 3.35
N GLN A 177 28.40 -24.27 2.22
CA GLN A 177 27.66 -23.49 1.22
C GLN A 177 26.35 -22.90 1.77
N ILE A 178 25.61 -23.65 2.57
CA ILE A 178 24.34 -23.18 3.15
C ILE A 178 24.61 -22.13 4.21
N ARG A 179 25.68 -22.28 5.00
CA ARG A 179 26.09 -21.28 6.01
C ARG A 179 26.47 -19.96 5.36
N ASP A 180 27.18 -19.98 4.22
CA ASP A 180 27.51 -18.78 3.44
C ASP A 180 26.25 -18.09 2.88
N LYS A 181 25.28 -18.88 2.38
CA LYS A 181 23.98 -18.35 1.94
C LYS A 181 23.23 -17.68 3.07
N ALA A 182 23.15 -18.30 4.26
CA ALA A 182 22.51 -17.73 5.43
C ALA A 182 23.16 -16.41 5.85
N ALA A 183 24.49 -16.33 5.84
CA ALA A 183 25.23 -15.10 6.15
C ALA A 183 24.90 -13.97 5.16
N THR A 184 24.84 -14.31 3.86
CA THR A 184 24.48 -13.35 2.80
C THR A 184 23.06 -12.81 2.97
N LEU A 185 22.08 -13.65 3.25
CA LEU A 185 20.69 -13.26 3.49
C LEU A 185 20.58 -12.33 4.71
N LYS A 186 21.27 -12.64 5.81
CA LYS A 186 21.32 -11.79 6.99
C LYS A 186 21.93 -10.42 6.71
N ALA A 187 23.01 -10.37 5.93
CA ALA A 187 23.65 -9.11 5.54
C ALA A 187 22.71 -8.21 4.72
N LEU A 188 21.93 -8.79 3.81
CA LEU A 188 20.92 -8.05 3.01
C LEU A 188 19.83 -7.43 3.90
N LEU A 189 19.36 -8.15 4.92
CA LEU A 189 18.37 -7.64 5.89
C LEU A 189 18.93 -6.49 6.73
N GLN A 190 20.18 -6.57 7.16
CA GLN A 190 20.83 -5.52 7.96
C GLN A 190 21.04 -4.23 7.16
N GLN A 191 21.37 -4.31 5.87
CA GLN A 191 21.55 -3.14 5.00
C GLN A 191 20.26 -2.32 4.86
N LYS A 192 19.09 -2.95 4.84
CA LYS A 192 17.80 -2.26 4.73
C LYS A 192 17.44 -1.49 6.00
N SER A 193 17.78 -2.04 7.18
CA SER A 193 17.55 -1.34 8.46
C SER A 193 18.35 -0.04 8.59
N ALA A 194 19.46 0.10 7.85
CA ALA A 194 20.30 1.29 7.85
C ALA A 194 19.81 2.40 6.90
N ASN A 195 18.87 2.11 6.00
CA ASN A 195 18.30 3.09 5.07
C ASN A 195 16.77 2.91 4.99
N PRO A 196 16.01 3.33 6.04
CA PRO A 196 14.57 3.36 5.94
C PRO A 196 14.22 4.32 4.81
N LEU A 197 13.42 3.85 3.83
CA LEU A 197 12.74 4.75 2.91
C LEU A 197 11.99 5.76 3.78
N ALA A 198 12.50 6.98 3.84
CA ALA A 198 11.88 8.06 4.60
C ALA A 198 10.43 8.22 4.12
N PRO A 199 9.49 8.48 5.04
CA PRO A 199 8.09 8.65 4.73
C PRO A 199 7.83 9.84 3.82
#